data_d7ac88fe91fc12f90aaa1416a7cab124
#
_entry.id   d7ac88fe91fc12f90aaa1416a7cab124
#
_cell.length_a   1.000
_cell.length_b   1.000
_cell.length_c   1.000
_cell.angle_alpha   90.00
_cell.angle_beta   90.00
_cell.angle_gamma   90.00
#
_symmetry.space_group_name_H-M   'P 1'
#
loop_
_entity.id
_entity.type
_entity.pdbx_description
1 polymer ?
#
loop_
_entity_poly.entity_id
_entity_poly.type
_entity_poly.pdbx_seq_one_letter_code
_entity_poly.pdbx_strand_id
1 'polypeptide(L)'
;MPDNLQVFILGPARSGTSITYYAMREVFGLPGTGESHVMPIFQRVLRDFTAYQKHFAENDPRVLAASLFPADFRRHTIQYIREFYAQKYPDARWVDKTPGAEALTGAPLIQETFPSARLICTKRNGIEVVQSFRAKFSSEFSAACHAWAASMNVLLRIRQSWPKVLEIDQFDMTNAPDEVAQRMTDYIGVPEKQQALADFFRDKRTDQLSSHDWRQRLTIADTGWSDEERTLFADTCGELMQKLGYAI
;
A
#
# COMPACT_ATOMS: atom_id res chain seq x y z
N MET A 1 16.33 11.39 -15.13
CA MET A 1 15.84 10.27 -14.26
C MET A 1 17.00 9.76 -13.43
N PRO A 2 16.81 9.48 -12.12
CA PRO A 2 17.87 8.85 -11.31
C PRO A 2 18.30 7.50 -11.88
N ASP A 3 19.60 7.19 -11.79
CA ASP A 3 20.16 5.92 -12.29
C ASP A 3 19.67 4.70 -11.50
N ASN A 4 19.26 4.93 -10.25
CA ASN A 4 18.67 3.91 -9.37
C ASN A 4 17.36 4.46 -8.80
N LEU A 5 16.22 3.90 -9.23
CA LEU A 5 14.91 4.33 -8.78
C LEU A 5 14.01 3.12 -8.52
N GLN A 6 13.86 2.79 -7.27
CA GLN A 6 13.03 1.70 -6.78
C GLN A 6 11.81 2.31 -6.08
N VAL A 7 10.62 2.00 -6.58
CA VAL A 7 9.37 2.55 -6.05
C VAL A 7 8.47 1.42 -5.57
N PHE A 8 8.06 1.48 -4.31
CA PHE A 8 6.99 0.63 -3.78
C PHE A 8 5.72 1.45 -3.63
N ILE A 9 4.61 0.87 -4.07
CA ILE A 9 3.26 1.45 -3.94
C ILE A 9 2.44 0.52 -3.06
N LEU A 10 2.07 1.00 -1.89
CA LEU A 10 1.25 0.31 -0.91
C LEU A 10 -0.03 1.10 -0.61
N GLY A 11 -1.02 0.45 -0.04
CA GLY A 11 -2.29 1.09 0.35
C GLY A 11 -3.40 0.06 0.45
N PRO A 12 -4.58 0.43 0.99
CA PRO A 12 -5.74 -0.46 0.92
C PRO A 12 -6.10 -0.76 -0.53
N ALA A 13 -6.68 -1.92 -0.77
CA ALA A 13 -7.33 -2.17 -2.05
C ALA A 13 -8.36 -1.06 -2.33
N ARG A 14 -8.53 -0.66 -3.58
CA ARG A 14 -9.46 0.41 -4.02
C ARG A 14 -9.10 1.84 -3.58
N SER A 15 -7.86 2.10 -3.19
CA SER A 15 -7.37 3.44 -2.79
C SER A 15 -6.53 4.16 -3.84
N GLY A 16 -6.54 3.72 -5.09
CA GLY A 16 -5.77 4.37 -6.16
C GLY A 16 -4.36 3.77 -6.39
N THR A 17 -4.03 2.62 -5.78
CA THR A 17 -2.73 1.95 -6.01
C THR A 17 -2.49 1.64 -7.49
N SER A 18 -3.53 1.23 -8.23
CA SER A 18 -3.40 0.88 -9.66
C SER A 18 -3.13 2.09 -10.53
N ILE A 19 -3.84 3.21 -10.35
CA ILE A 19 -3.58 4.42 -11.15
C ILE A 19 -2.18 4.98 -10.87
N THR A 20 -1.74 4.94 -9.61
CA THR A 20 -0.37 5.32 -9.23
C THR A 20 0.66 4.41 -9.91
N TYR A 21 0.41 3.11 -9.96
CA TYR A 21 1.27 2.16 -10.66
C TYR A 21 1.35 2.45 -12.17
N TYR A 22 0.22 2.70 -12.82
CA TYR A 22 0.21 3.05 -14.25
C TYR A 22 0.92 4.38 -14.51
N ALA A 23 0.78 5.36 -13.62
CA ALA A 23 1.55 6.61 -13.69
C ALA A 23 3.07 6.35 -13.66
N MET A 24 3.54 5.47 -12.76
CA MET A 24 4.96 5.10 -12.70
C MET A 24 5.42 4.42 -13.98
N ARG A 25 4.58 3.63 -14.60
CA ARG A 25 4.89 2.94 -15.85
C ARG A 25 4.88 3.84 -17.06
N GLU A 26 3.80 4.60 -17.25
CA GLU A 26 3.56 5.36 -18.49
C GLU A 26 4.31 6.70 -18.49
N VAL A 27 4.36 7.40 -17.36
CA VAL A 27 5.02 8.72 -17.28
C VAL A 27 6.50 8.59 -16.96
N PHE A 28 6.87 7.71 -16.02
CA PHE A 28 8.26 7.58 -15.58
C PHE A 28 9.01 6.45 -16.29
N GLY A 29 8.33 5.60 -17.06
CA GLY A 29 8.95 4.50 -17.81
C GLY A 29 9.56 3.42 -16.91
N LEU A 30 9.03 3.24 -15.69
CA LEU A 30 9.53 2.21 -14.77
C LEU A 30 8.94 0.85 -15.15
N PRO A 31 9.76 -0.19 -15.39
CA PRO A 31 9.26 -1.54 -15.53
C PRO A 31 8.66 -2.02 -14.21
N GLY A 32 7.69 -2.93 -14.27
CA GLY A 32 7.05 -3.50 -13.09
C GLY A 32 5.98 -4.52 -13.46
N THR A 33 5.55 -5.31 -12.47
CA THR A 33 4.41 -6.23 -12.57
C THR A 33 3.23 -5.65 -11.81
N GLY A 34 2.00 -5.93 -12.23
CA GLY A 34 0.77 -5.33 -11.67
C GLY A 34 0.64 -5.49 -10.16
N GLU A 35 0.74 -6.72 -9.65
CA GLU A 35 0.79 -7.03 -8.23
C GLU A 35 1.86 -8.08 -8.00
N SER A 36 2.89 -7.75 -7.20
CA SER A 36 4.03 -8.66 -7.04
C SER A 36 3.82 -9.67 -5.93
N HIS A 37 3.21 -9.27 -4.84
CA HIS A 37 3.06 -10.04 -3.60
C HIS A 37 4.38 -10.59 -3.00
N VAL A 38 5.53 -10.16 -3.51
CA VAL A 38 6.85 -10.65 -3.07
C VAL A 38 7.11 -10.31 -1.61
N MET A 39 7.00 -9.04 -1.25
CA MET A 39 7.33 -8.60 0.12
C MET A 39 6.39 -9.19 1.19
N PRO A 40 5.05 -9.28 0.99
CA PRO A 40 4.16 -9.96 1.94
C PRO A 40 4.50 -11.44 2.14
N ILE A 41 4.85 -12.16 1.07
CA ILE A 41 5.25 -13.58 1.17
C ILE A 41 6.46 -13.72 2.10
N PHE A 42 7.53 -12.97 1.85
CA PHE A 42 8.75 -13.07 2.67
C PHE A 42 8.54 -12.55 4.10
N GLN A 43 7.73 -11.52 4.28
CA GLN A 43 7.36 -11.05 5.62
C GLN A 43 6.63 -12.14 6.42
N ARG A 44 5.72 -12.87 5.78
CA ARG A 44 5.02 -14.01 6.40
C ARG A 44 6.01 -15.12 6.76
N VAL A 45 6.85 -15.53 5.82
CA VAL A 45 7.87 -16.57 6.04
C VAL A 45 8.79 -16.21 7.23
N LEU A 46 9.28 -14.98 7.29
CA LEU A 46 10.14 -14.51 8.39
C LEU A 46 9.43 -14.53 9.74
N ARG A 47 8.18 -14.09 9.77
CA ARG A 47 7.35 -14.09 10.98
C ARG A 47 7.11 -15.52 11.48
N ASP A 48 6.65 -16.39 10.58
CA ASP A 48 6.27 -17.76 10.93
C ASP A 48 7.52 -18.58 11.32
N PHE A 49 8.65 -18.38 10.63
CA PHE A 49 9.94 -18.97 11.01
C PHE A 49 10.35 -18.54 12.42
N THR A 50 10.30 -17.24 12.73
CA THR A 50 10.69 -16.70 14.04
C THR A 50 9.80 -17.24 15.15
N ALA A 51 8.49 -17.30 14.92
CA ALA A 51 7.54 -17.84 15.89
C ALA A 51 7.78 -19.33 16.15
N TYR A 52 8.02 -20.10 15.08
CA TYR A 52 8.27 -21.54 15.17
C TYR A 52 9.59 -21.85 15.89
N GLN A 53 10.67 -21.16 15.53
CA GLN A 53 11.97 -21.30 16.18
C GLN A 53 11.89 -20.99 17.68
N LYS A 54 11.22 -19.88 18.04
CA LYS A 54 11.01 -19.49 19.43
C LYS A 54 10.27 -20.56 20.22
N HIS A 55 9.20 -21.13 19.63
CA HIS A 55 8.46 -22.20 20.26
C HIS A 55 9.35 -23.40 20.65
N PHE A 56 10.22 -23.85 19.74
CA PHE A 56 11.13 -24.95 20.05
C PHE A 56 12.24 -24.57 21.02
N ALA A 57 12.81 -23.38 20.91
CA ALA A 57 13.82 -22.91 21.84
C ALA A 57 13.31 -22.90 23.29
N GLU A 58 12.04 -22.56 23.50
CA GLU A 58 11.41 -22.47 24.81
C GLU A 58 10.91 -23.82 25.34
N ASN A 59 10.41 -24.72 24.47
CA ASN A 59 9.68 -25.92 24.89
C ASN A 59 10.44 -27.23 24.64
N ASP A 60 11.28 -27.32 23.61
CA ASP A 60 12.11 -28.49 23.34
C ASP A 60 13.47 -28.11 22.71
N PRO A 61 14.43 -27.65 23.50
CA PRO A 61 15.73 -27.17 23.00
C PRO A 61 16.61 -28.27 22.37
N ARG A 62 16.21 -29.54 22.49
CA ARG A 62 16.92 -30.67 21.86
C ARG A 62 16.60 -30.80 20.38
N VAL A 63 15.53 -30.17 19.90
CA VAL A 63 15.15 -30.19 18.48
C VAL A 63 16.11 -29.29 17.70
N LEU A 64 16.62 -29.76 16.56
CA LEU A 64 17.56 -29.00 15.73
C LEU A 64 17.02 -27.60 15.35
N ALA A 65 15.70 -27.47 15.16
CA ALA A 65 15.05 -26.18 14.89
C ALA A 65 15.29 -25.13 15.98
N ALA A 66 15.49 -25.56 17.25
CA ALA A 66 15.79 -24.64 18.34
C ALA A 66 17.17 -23.96 18.20
N SER A 67 18.09 -24.58 17.46
CA SER A 67 19.44 -24.04 17.21
C SER A 67 19.53 -23.10 16.01
N LEU A 68 18.45 -22.92 15.26
CA LEU A 68 18.42 -21.97 14.15
C LEU A 68 18.41 -20.52 14.65
N PHE A 69 19.10 -19.65 13.94
CA PHE A 69 19.21 -18.24 14.30
C PHE A 69 18.29 -17.38 13.41
N PRO A 70 17.21 -16.79 13.97
CA PRO A 70 16.28 -15.96 13.17
C PRO A 70 16.97 -14.78 12.46
N ALA A 71 17.99 -14.19 13.07
CA ALA A 71 18.76 -13.11 12.46
C ALA A 71 19.51 -13.55 11.19
N ASP A 72 20.10 -14.75 11.20
CA ASP A 72 20.79 -15.29 10.03
C ASP A 72 19.79 -15.64 8.91
N PHE A 73 18.68 -16.27 9.25
CA PHE A 73 17.62 -16.56 8.29
C PHE A 73 17.09 -15.27 7.65
N ARG A 74 16.85 -14.23 8.46
CA ARG A 74 16.43 -12.91 7.98
C ARG A 74 17.47 -12.30 7.02
N ARG A 75 18.75 -12.32 7.37
CA ARG A 75 19.84 -11.80 6.54
C ARG A 75 19.89 -12.48 5.16
N HIS A 76 19.83 -13.81 5.12
CA HIS A 76 19.83 -14.57 3.87
C HIS A 76 18.56 -14.32 3.05
N THR A 77 17.41 -14.19 3.71
CA THR A 77 16.15 -13.84 3.05
C THR A 77 16.24 -12.46 2.38
N ILE A 78 16.79 -11.46 3.06
CA ILE A 78 17.00 -10.13 2.49
C ILE A 78 17.95 -10.18 1.30
N GLN A 79 19.04 -10.92 1.41
CA GLN A 79 19.98 -11.10 0.30
C GLN A 79 19.29 -11.75 -0.90
N TYR A 80 18.53 -12.81 -0.69
CA TYR A 80 17.77 -13.48 -1.75
C TYR A 80 16.77 -12.53 -2.43
N ILE A 81 16.05 -11.71 -1.67
CA ILE A 81 15.12 -10.73 -2.24
C ILE A 81 15.88 -9.72 -3.12
N ARG A 82 17.03 -9.21 -2.66
CA ARG A 82 17.86 -8.29 -3.44
C ARG A 82 18.33 -8.90 -4.76
N GLU A 83 18.80 -10.14 -4.71
CA GLU A 83 19.26 -10.89 -5.88
C GLU A 83 18.11 -11.14 -6.87
N PHE A 84 16.93 -11.51 -6.36
CA PHE A 84 15.73 -11.70 -7.18
C PHE A 84 15.35 -10.42 -7.94
N TYR A 85 15.30 -9.26 -7.24
CA TYR A 85 14.99 -7.99 -7.90
C TYR A 85 16.11 -7.55 -8.85
N ALA A 86 17.38 -7.78 -8.53
CA ALA A 86 18.50 -7.45 -9.41
C ALA A 86 18.49 -8.27 -10.70
N GLN A 87 18.14 -9.55 -10.63
CA GLN A 87 17.97 -10.40 -11.82
C GLN A 87 16.77 -9.96 -12.66
N LYS A 88 15.67 -9.60 -12.02
CA LYS A 88 14.44 -9.17 -12.69
C LYS A 88 14.56 -7.79 -13.33
N TYR A 89 15.30 -6.89 -12.70
CA TYR A 89 15.44 -5.48 -13.07
C TYR A 89 16.92 -5.04 -13.03
N PRO A 90 17.73 -5.45 -14.03
CA PRO A 90 19.18 -5.23 -14.02
C PRO A 90 19.58 -3.75 -13.96
N ASP A 91 18.75 -2.85 -14.50
CA ASP A 91 18.98 -1.41 -14.46
C ASP A 91 18.68 -0.77 -13.10
N ALA A 92 18.36 -1.57 -12.08
CA ALA A 92 17.98 -1.13 -10.74
C ALA A 92 16.84 -0.08 -10.71
N ARG A 93 15.99 -0.08 -11.73
CA ARG A 93 14.84 0.84 -11.90
C ARG A 93 13.57 0.02 -12.07
N TRP A 94 12.63 0.19 -11.16
CA TRP A 94 11.39 -0.57 -11.20
C TRP A 94 10.33 0.01 -10.26
N VAL A 95 9.08 -0.41 -10.48
CA VAL A 95 7.96 -0.16 -9.60
C VAL A 95 7.31 -1.49 -9.16
N ASP A 96 7.08 -1.62 -7.88
CA ASP A 96 6.36 -2.73 -7.25
C ASP A 96 5.08 -2.20 -6.61
N LYS A 97 3.95 -2.83 -6.90
CA LYS A 97 2.66 -2.47 -6.33
C LYS A 97 1.99 -3.69 -5.72
N THR A 98 1.64 -3.61 -4.44
CA THR A 98 0.83 -4.62 -3.77
C THR A 98 -0.14 -3.95 -2.80
N PRO A 99 -1.47 -4.06 -3.02
CA PRO A 99 -2.47 -3.48 -2.14
C PRO A 99 -2.79 -4.38 -0.94
N GLY A 100 -3.38 -3.79 0.09
CA GLY A 100 -3.94 -4.49 1.25
C GLY A 100 -3.08 -4.42 2.51
N ALA A 101 -3.70 -4.76 3.64
CA ALA A 101 -3.08 -4.66 4.95
C ALA A 101 -1.81 -5.52 5.08
N GLU A 102 -1.82 -6.71 4.51
CA GLU A 102 -0.68 -7.63 4.55
C GLU A 102 0.53 -7.03 3.82
N ALA A 103 0.33 -6.40 2.66
CA ALA A 103 1.39 -5.71 1.94
C ALA A 103 1.98 -4.55 2.74
N LEU A 104 1.13 -3.76 3.39
CA LEU A 104 1.54 -2.67 4.27
C LEU A 104 2.41 -3.18 5.44
N THR A 105 2.12 -4.36 6.01
CA THR A 105 2.96 -4.95 7.07
C THR A 105 4.37 -5.29 6.59
N GLY A 106 4.59 -5.42 5.30
CA GLY A 106 5.91 -5.64 4.69
C GLY A 106 6.80 -4.39 4.62
N ALA A 107 6.28 -3.19 4.93
CA ALA A 107 7.06 -1.95 4.83
C ALA A 107 8.41 -1.96 5.58
N PRO A 108 8.52 -2.48 6.82
CA PRO A 108 9.81 -2.58 7.49
C PRO A 108 10.82 -3.47 6.75
N LEU A 109 10.36 -4.57 6.16
CA LEU A 109 11.21 -5.44 5.35
C LEU A 109 11.65 -4.75 4.05
N ILE A 110 10.77 -3.94 3.42
CA ILE A 110 11.12 -3.10 2.27
C ILE A 110 12.23 -2.13 2.65
N GLN A 111 12.08 -1.42 3.78
CA GLN A 111 13.06 -0.43 4.25
C GLN A 111 14.43 -1.05 4.51
N GLU A 112 14.45 -2.24 5.12
CA GLU A 112 15.69 -2.96 5.40
C GLU A 112 16.35 -3.53 4.13
N THR A 113 15.52 -4.03 3.22
CA THR A 113 15.99 -4.64 1.96
C THR A 113 16.47 -3.57 0.96
N PHE A 114 15.74 -2.46 0.85
CA PHE A 114 15.95 -1.37 -0.11
C PHE A 114 15.94 -0.01 0.58
N PRO A 115 16.98 0.36 1.34
CA PRO A 115 16.98 1.58 2.17
C PRO A 115 16.79 2.89 1.39
N SER A 116 17.16 2.89 0.09
CA SER A 116 17.00 4.04 -0.80
C SER A 116 15.69 4.04 -1.59
N ALA A 117 14.86 2.99 -1.47
CA ALA A 117 13.60 2.92 -2.18
C ALA A 117 12.65 4.04 -1.78
N ARG A 118 11.84 4.48 -2.73
CA ARG A 118 10.73 5.41 -2.52
C ARG A 118 9.47 4.61 -2.14
N LEU A 119 8.84 4.97 -1.04
CA LEU A 119 7.57 4.38 -0.61
C LEU A 119 6.43 5.37 -0.83
N ILE A 120 5.49 5.03 -1.70
CA ILE A 120 4.25 5.77 -1.93
C ILE A 120 3.12 4.98 -1.28
N CYS A 121 2.42 5.59 -0.34
CA CYS A 121 1.24 5.01 0.29
C CYS A 121 0.00 5.74 -0.19
N THR A 122 -0.89 5.03 -0.88
CA THR A 122 -2.19 5.59 -1.25
C THR A 122 -3.20 5.40 -0.12
N LYS A 123 -4.09 6.36 0.04
CA LYS A 123 -5.23 6.28 0.97
C LYS A 123 -6.51 6.75 0.30
N ARG A 124 -7.64 6.41 0.86
CA ARG A 124 -8.96 6.83 0.41
C ARG A 124 -9.96 6.79 1.57
N ASN A 125 -10.98 7.64 1.50
CA ASN A 125 -12.12 7.62 2.42
C ASN A 125 -12.68 6.18 2.58
N GLY A 126 -12.89 5.76 3.83
CA GLY A 126 -13.33 4.39 4.15
C GLY A 126 -14.67 4.04 3.57
N ILE A 127 -15.62 4.98 3.53
CA ILE A 127 -16.96 4.80 2.97
C ILE A 127 -16.84 4.42 1.48
N GLU A 128 -16.03 5.18 0.73
CA GLU A 128 -15.81 4.95 -0.70
C GLU A 128 -15.07 3.63 -0.97
N VAL A 129 -14.11 3.28 -0.09
CA VAL A 129 -13.39 1.99 -0.21
C VAL A 129 -14.34 0.83 0.04
N VAL A 130 -15.14 0.88 1.11
CA VAL A 130 -16.09 -0.19 1.45
C VAL A 130 -17.09 -0.40 0.32
N GLN A 131 -17.68 0.67 -0.23
CA GLN A 131 -18.59 0.55 -1.37
C GLN A 131 -17.89 -0.05 -2.60
N SER A 132 -16.73 0.49 -2.97
CA SER A 132 -15.96 0.02 -4.13
C SER A 132 -15.47 -1.42 -3.97
N PHE A 133 -15.11 -1.82 -2.75
CA PHE A 133 -14.65 -3.17 -2.44
C PHE A 133 -15.79 -4.18 -2.57
N ARG A 134 -16.96 -3.88 -2.01
CA ARG A 134 -18.16 -4.72 -2.16
C ARG A 134 -18.58 -4.88 -3.61
N ALA A 135 -18.63 -3.78 -4.36
CA ALA A 135 -18.99 -3.79 -5.78
C ALA A 135 -18.02 -4.64 -6.63
N LYS A 136 -16.72 -4.61 -6.32
CA LYS A 136 -15.70 -5.34 -7.09
C LYS A 136 -15.59 -6.81 -6.73
N PHE A 137 -15.69 -7.14 -5.44
CA PHE A 137 -15.35 -8.48 -4.93
C PHE A 137 -16.56 -9.24 -4.37
N SER A 138 -17.76 -8.66 -4.43
CA SER A 138 -18.98 -9.24 -3.85
C SER A 138 -18.80 -9.68 -2.39
N SER A 139 -18.00 -8.92 -1.63
CA SER A 139 -17.62 -9.27 -0.26
C SER A 139 -18.64 -8.77 0.74
N GLU A 140 -18.70 -9.46 1.89
CA GLU A 140 -19.51 -9.04 3.04
C GLU A 140 -19.10 -7.64 3.52
N PHE A 141 -20.10 -6.89 4.01
CA PHE A 141 -19.89 -5.52 4.47
C PHE A 141 -18.85 -5.43 5.60
N SER A 142 -18.98 -6.30 6.59
CA SER A 142 -18.05 -6.35 7.73
C SER A 142 -16.61 -6.64 7.29
N ALA A 143 -16.44 -7.57 6.35
CA ALA A 143 -15.12 -7.90 5.81
C ALA A 143 -14.46 -6.70 5.09
N ALA A 144 -15.24 -5.92 4.34
CA ALA A 144 -14.75 -4.71 3.68
C ALA A 144 -14.33 -3.63 4.69
N CYS A 145 -15.14 -3.41 5.76
CA CYS A 145 -14.80 -2.49 6.85
C CYS A 145 -13.49 -2.89 7.55
N HIS A 146 -13.39 -4.16 7.96
CA HIS A 146 -12.18 -4.67 8.63
C HIS A 146 -10.94 -4.61 7.73
N ALA A 147 -11.06 -4.89 6.43
CA ALA A 147 -9.95 -4.80 5.49
C ALA A 147 -9.41 -3.37 5.36
N TRP A 148 -10.31 -2.38 5.29
CA TRP A 148 -9.91 -0.97 5.27
C TRP A 148 -9.29 -0.55 6.60
N ALA A 149 -9.94 -0.84 7.72
CA ALA A 149 -9.46 -0.49 9.05
C ALA A 149 -8.08 -1.12 9.35
N ALA A 150 -7.89 -2.39 9.01
CA ALA A 150 -6.59 -3.06 9.16
C ALA A 150 -5.50 -2.35 8.34
N SER A 151 -5.79 -1.98 7.09
CA SER A 151 -4.84 -1.27 6.23
C SER A 151 -4.48 0.10 6.79
N MET A 152 -5.47 0.87 7.27
CA MET A 152 -5.23 2.22 7.83
C MET A 152 -4.47 2.19 9.15
N ASN A 153 -4.72 1.20 10.01
CA ASN A 153 -3.95 1.01 11.24
C ASN A 153 -2.46 0.73 10.93
N VAL A 154 -2.17 -0.03 9.88
CA VAL A 154 -0.78 -0.26 9.48
C VAL A 154 -0.16 0.99 8.87
N LEU A 155 -0.91 1.73 8.03
CA LEU A 155 -0.44 3.00 7.46
C LEU A 155 -0.05 4.02 8.55
N LEU A 156 -0.85 4.15 9.59
CA LEU A 156 -0.53 5.04 10.72
C LEU A 156 0.77 4.64 11.43
N ARG A 157 1.07 3.34 11.52
CA ARG A 157 2.37 2.86 12.05
C ARG A 157 3.53 3.16 11.10
N ILE A 158 3.32 3.03 9.78
CA ILE A 158 4.32 3.37 8.77
C ILE A 158 4.70 4.85 8.86
N ARG A 159 3.75 5.76 9.06
CA ARG A 159 4.02 7.20 9.28
C ARG A 159 5.04 7.45 10.39
N GLN A 160 4.94 6.69 11.46
CA GLN A 160 5.83 6.83 12.62
C GLN A 160 7.23 6.27 12.37
N SER A 161 7.33 5.17 11.63
CA SER A 161 8.58 4.42 11.41
C SER A 161 9.33 4.80 10.13
N TRP A 162 8.64 5.39 9.15
CA TRP A 162 9.23 5.81 7.87
C TRP A 162 8.94 7.29 7.57
N PRO A 163 9.75 8.23 8.07
CA PRO A 163 9.45 9.67 8.00
C PRO A 163 9.43 10.25 6.57
N LYS A 164 9.94 9.51 5.60
CA LYS A 164 9.98 9.91 4.18
C LYS A 164 8.94 9.22 3.30
N VAL A 165 7.88 8.64 3.88
CA VAL A 165 6.79 8.08 3.08
C VAL A 165 6.00 9.20 2.40
N LEU A 166 5.72 9.05 1.11
CA LEU A 166 4.78 9.93 0.41
C LEU A 166 3.37 9.35 0.51
N GLU A 167 2.49 10.04 1.20
CA GLU A 167 1.08 9.69 1.23
C GLU A 167 0.28 10.48 0.21
N ILE A 168 -0.58 9.79 -0.55
CA ILE A 168 -1.44 10.36 -1.57
C ILE A 168 -2.87 9.90 -1.33
N ASP A 169 -3.79 10.84 -1.24
CA ASP A 169 -5.22 10.55 -1.23
C ASP A 169 -5.71 10.34 -2.67
N GLN A 170 -6.49 9.30 -2.88
CA GLN A 170 -7.06 9.03 -4.22
C GLN A 170 -7.96 10.17 -4.70
N PHE A 171 -8.68 10.82 -3.80
CA PHE A 171 -9.50 11.99 -4.12
C PHE A 171 -8.67 13.12 -4.71
N ASP A 172 -7.48 13.39 -4.15
CA ASP A 172 -6.62 14.48 -4.62
C ASP A 172 -6.03 14.19 -6.00
N MET A 173 -5.78 12.91 -6.35
CA MET A 173 -5.35 12.54 -7.71
C MET A 173 -6.34 13.01 -8.79
N THR A 174 -7.62 13.12 -8.42
CA THR A 174 -8.70 13.50 -9.33
C THR A 174 -9.04 14.99 -9.25
N ASN A 175 -8.99 15.57 -8.05
CA ASN A 175 -9.48 16.93 -7.79
C ASN A 175 -8.36 17.98 -7.71
N ALA A 176 -7.11 17.56 -7.44
CA ALA A 176 -5.92 18.42 -7.37
C ALA A 176 -4.73 17.74 -8.08
N PRO A 177 -4.88 17.33 -9.36
CA PRO A 177 -3.86 16.54 -10.07
C PRO A 177 -2.52 17.27 -10.18
N ASP A 178 -2.51 18.59 -10.29
CA ASP A 178 -1.26 19.39 -10.36
C ASP A 178 -0.47 19.32 -9.06
N GLU A 179 -1.13 19.45 -7.91
CA GLU A 179 -0.51 19.37 -6.59
C GLU A 179 0.01 17.97 -6.31
N VAL A 180 -0.76 16.94 -6.66
CA VAL A 180 -0.33 15.55 -6.52
C VAL A 180 0.86 15.27 -7.42
N ALA A 181 0.82 15.74 -8.68
CA ALA A 181 1.92 15.57 -9.62
C ALA A 181 3.20 16.25 -9.12
N GLN A 182 3.11 17.48 -8.62
CA GLN A 182 4.24 18.19 -8.03
C GLN A 182 4.85 17.40 -6.87
N ARG A 183 4.04 17.03 -5.88
CA ARG A 183 4.49 16.26 -4.70
C ARG A 183 5.15 14.94 -5.08
N MET A 184 4.60 14.23 -6.07
CA MET A 184 5.15 12.96 -6.54
C MET A 184 6.47 13.16 -7.26
N THR A 185 6.57 14.13 -8.17
CA THR A 185 7.79 14.37 -8.95
C THR A 185 8.92 14.90 -8.09
N ASP A 186 8.62 15.78 -7.11
CA ASP A 186 9.60 16.26 -6.13
C ASP A 186 10.11 15.09 -5.26
N TYR A 187 9.19 14.23 -4.79
CA TYR A 187 9.55 13.06 -3.99
C TYR A 187 10.43 12.05 -4.75
N ILE A 188 10.15 11.84 -6.03
CA ILE A 188 10.91 10.94 -6.89
C ILE A 188 12.23 11.61 -7.37
N GLY A 189 12.27 12.94 -7.42
CA GLY A 189 13.42 13.70 -7.88
C GLY A 189 13.44 13.91 -9.39
N VAL A 190 12.28 14.11 -10.03
CA VAL A 190 12.13 14.32 -11.49
C VAL A 190 11.07 15.40 -11.79
N PRO A 191 11.28 16.65 -11.34
CA PRO A 191 10.29 17.72 -11.45
C PRO A 191 9.87 18.01 -12.91
N GLU A 192 10.73 17.72 -13.88
CA GLU A 192 10.44 17.88 -15.31
C GLU A 192 9.27 17.01 -15.81
N LYS A 193 8.84 16.00 -15.04
CA LYS A 193 7.70 15.13 -15.36
C LYS A 193 6.37 15.61 -14.79
N GLN A 194 6.35 16.72 -14.05
CA GLN A 194 5.15 17.21 -13.34
C GLN A 194 3.95 17.36 -14.28
N GLN A 195 4.11 18.10 -15.39
CA GLN A 195 3.00 18.35 -16.31
C GLN A 195 2.46 17.04 -16.91
N ALA A 196 3.33 16.15 -17.38
CA ALA A 196 2.93 14.87 -17.94
C ALA A 196 2.19 13.98 -16.92
N LEU A 197 2.58 14.05 -15.64
CA LEU A 197 1.92 13.32 -14.58
C LEU A 197 0.54 13.92 -14.23
N ALA A 198 0.43 15.25 -14.20
CA ALA A 198 -0.84 15.93 -13.98
C ALA A 198 -1.85 15.60 -15.10
N ASP A 199 -1.40 15.64 -16.36
CA ASP A 199 -2.23 15.29 -17.52
C ASP A 199 -2.65 13.81 -17.46
N PHE A 200 -1.74 12.93 -17.08
CA PHE A 200 -2.07 11.51 -16.88
C PHE A 200 -3.22 11.33 -15.87
N PHE A 201 -3.20 12.01 -14.71
CA PHE A 201 -4.28 11.91 -13.72
C PHE A 201 -5.59 12.53 -14.20
N ARG A 202 -5.57 13.55 -15.07
CA ARG A 202 -6.77 14.13 -15.68
C ARG A 202 -7.42 13.19 -16.68
N ASP A 203 -6.61 12.52 -17.48
CA ASP A 203 -7.09 11.71 -18.62
C ASP A 203 -7.43 10.26 -18.20
N LYS A 204 -6.65 9.69 -17.29
CA LYS A 204 -6.79 8.28 -16.87
C LYS A 204 -7.68 8.14 -15.64
N ARG A 205 -8.93 7.78 -15.88
CA ARG A 205 -9.86 7.36 -14.84
C ARG A 205 -9.94 5.85 -14.82
N THR A 206 -9.26 5.21 -13.85
CA THR A 206 -9.35 3.77 -13.67
C THR A 206 -10.62 3.40 -12.90
N ASP A 207 -11.41 2.45 -13.43
CA ASP A 207 -12.55 1.77 -12.79
C ASP A 207 -13.57 2.71 -12.11
N GLN A 208 -14.37 3.43 -12.88
CA GLN A 208 -15.57 4.10 -12.37
C GLN A 208 -16.64 3.04 -12.04
N LEU A 209 -16.49 2.34 -10.93
CA LEU A 209 -17.50 1.40 -10.42
C LEU A 209 -18.59 2.08 -9.56
N SER A 210 -18.49 3.39 -9.34
CA SER A 210 -19.46 4.15 -8.57
C SER A 210 -20.16 5.19 -9.46
N SER A 211 -21.48 5.26 -9.38
CA SER A 211 -22.31 6.32 -9.96
C SER A 211 -22.20 7.66 -9.22
N HIS A 212 -21.32 7.74 -8.21
CA HIS A 212 -21.16 8.91 -7.36
C HIS A 212 -20.36 10.02 -8.06
N ASP A 213 -20.73 11.28 -7.81
CA ASP A 213 -19.95 12.43 -8.25
C ASP A 213 -18.58 12.45 -7.56
N TRP A 214 -17.56 12.13 -8.30
CA TRP A 214 -16.16 12.06 -7.85
C TRP A 214 -15.59 13.40 -7.34
N ARG A 215 -16.32 14.50 -7.53
CA ARG A 215 -15.94 15.84 -7.05
C ARG A 215 -16.23 16.04 -5.57
N GLN A 216 -17.01 15.17 -4.97
CA GLN A 216 -17.36 15.23 -3.55
C GLN A 216 -16.97 13.93 -2.85
N ARG A 217 -16.51 14.05 -1.62
CA ARG A 217 -16.28 12.88 -0.75
C ARG A 217 -17.62 12.35 -0.26
N LEU A 218 -17.76 11.04 -0.25
CA LEU A 218 -18.93 10.39 0.34
C LEU A 218 -18.94 10.55 1.87
N THR A 219 -20.12 10.82 2.40
CA THR A 219 -20.46 10.66 3.81
C THR A 219 -21.38 9.46 4.02
N ILE A 220 -21.61 9.04 5.25
CA ILE A 220 -22.56 7.96 5.55
C ILE A 220 -23.97 8.29 5.04
N ALA A 221 -24.38 9.56 5.08
CA ALA A 221 -25.69 10.00 4.60
C ALA A 221 -25.90 9.77 3.10
N ASP A 222 -24.80 9.75 2.31
CA ASP A 222 -24.84 9.54 0.87
C ASP A 222 -24.90 8.04 0.50
N THR A 223 -24.87 7.15 1.49
CA THR A 223 -24.90 5.70 1.27
C THR A 223 -26.32 5.16 1.42
N GLY A 224 -26.65 4.11 0.69
CA GLY A 224 -27.87 3.34 0.92
C GLY A 224 -27.73 2.27 2.02
N TRP A 225 -26.83 2.45 2.97
CA TRP A 225 -26.55 1.48 4.03
C TRP A 225 -27.69 1.41 5.05
N SER A 226 -27.95 0.20 5.54
CA SER A 226 -28.90 0.00 6.64
C SER A 226 -28.37 0.62 7.95
N ASP A 227 -29.21 0.77 8.96
CA ASP A 227 -28.79 1.30 10.26
C ASP A 227 -27.77 0.38 10.93
N GLU A 228 -27.87 -0.94 10.75
CA GLU A 228 -26.90 -1.92 11.23
C GLU A 228 -25.54 -1.75 10.51
N GLU A 229 -25.55 -1.55 9.18
CA GLU A 229 -24.32 -1.30 8.42
C GLU A 229 -23.67 0.02 8.84
N ARG A 230 -24.45 1.08 9.06
CA ARG A 230 -23.94 2.38 9.53
C ARG A 230 -23.30 2.27 10.90
N THR A 231 -23.96 1.56 11.83
CA THR A 231 -23.43 1.31 13.18
C THR A 231 -22.13 0.52 13.10
N LEU A 232 -22.12 -0.59 12.36
CA LEU A 232 -20.92 -1.42 12.19
C LEU A 232 -19.76 -0.63 11.57
N PHE A 233 -20.03 0.22 10.58
CA PHE A 233 -18.99 1.08 9.99
C PHE A 233 -18.45 2.09 11.01
N ALA A 234 -19.33 2.75 11.74
CA ALA A 234 -18.92 3.72 12.77
C ALA A 234 -18.06 3.06 13.85
N ASP A 235 -18.45 1.89 14.34
CA ASP A 235 -17.71 1.14 15.36
C ASP A 235 -16.35 0.63 14.85
N THR A 236 -16.28 0.18 13.59
CA THR A 236 -15.06 -0.43 13.02
C THR A 236 -14.11 0.62 12.44
N CYS A 237 -14.62 1.65 11.79
CA CYS A 237 -13.86 2.58 10.96
C CYS A 237 -13.85 4.02 11.50
N GLY A 238 -14.83 4.40 12.33
CA GLY A 238 -15.09 5.80 12.69
C GLY A 238 -13.88 6.52 13.30
N GLU A 239 -13.23 5.92 14.28
CA GLU A 239 -12.03 6.50 14.90
C GLU A 239 -10.89 6.71 13.88
N LEU A 240 -10.72 5.75 12.96
CA LEU A 240 -9.69 5.84 11.92
C LEU A 240 -10.04 6.90 10.87
N MET A 241 -11.32 7.04 10.52
CA MET A 241 -11.80 8.11 9.65
C MET A 241 -11.38 9.47 10.22
N GLN A 242 -11.68 9.73 11.49
CA GLN A 242 -11.32 10.97 12.17
C GLN A 242 -9.80 11.19 12.23
N LYS A 243 -9.02 10.17 12.62
CA LYS A 243 -7.54 10.24 12.66
C LYS A 243 -6.91 10.55 11.29
N LEU A 244 -7.57 10.18 10.22
CA LEU A 244 -7.14 10.40 8.84
C LEU A 244 -7.69 11.71 8.24
N GLY A 245 -8.55 12.44 8.97
CA GLY A 245 -9.15 13.69 8.55
C GLY A 245 -10.34 13.52 7.59
N TYR A 246 -11.00 12.37 7.64
CA TYR A 246 -12.23 12.12 6.88
C TYR A 246 -13.48 12.39 7.72
N ALA A 247 -14.50 13.00 7.10
CA ALA A 247 -15.85 13.05 7.67
C ALA A 247 -16.51 11.66 7.64
N ILE A 248 -17.40 11.42 8.60
CA ILE A 248 -18.22 10.21 8.68
C ILE A 248 -19.61 10.49 8.15
#